data_370b6bf2597237f7fc7627c89efe9e73
#
_entry.id   370b6bf2597237f7fc7627c89efe9e73
#
_cell.length_a   1.000
_cell.length_b   1.000
_cell.length_c   1.000
_cell.angle_alpha   90.00
_cell.angle_beta   90.00
_cell.angle_gamma   90.00
#
_symmetry.space_group_name_H-M   'P 1'
#
loop_
_entity.id
_entity.type
_entity.pdbx_description
1 polymer ?
#
loop_
_entity_poly.entity_id
_entity_poly.type
_entity_poly.pdbx_seq_one_letter_code
_entity_poly.pdbx_strand_id
1 'polypeptide(L)'
;MNSLHIIGNLTAEPELRTTSSGQEVCSFTVAVNRKKTQNNQNPGADFFRVSAWNERGKVCNQYLHKGSKVSVVGQVSCRAYNKNDGSAAASLEVRADDVEFLSSKGDQSSQPSRQTEPPKQVDEQSGYEQVALEEDELPF
;
A
#
# COMPACT_ATOMS: atom_id res chain seq x y z
N MET A 1 -0.52 24.57 -7.29
CA MET A 1 -1.19 23.33 -6.83
C MET A 1 -0.13 22.35 -6.34
N ASN A 2 -0.31 21.79 -5.15
CA ASN A 2 0.62 20.80 -4.59
C ASN A 2 -0.17 19.50 -4.39
N SER A 3 0.09 18.51 -5.22
CA SER A 3 -0.58 17.22 -5.15
C SER A 3 0.41 16.11 -5.49
N LEU A 4 0.48 15.13 -4.62
CA LEU A 4 1.30 13.95 -4.79
C LEU A 4 0.38 12.73 -4.80
N HIS A 5 0.64 11.82 -5.73
CA HIS A 5 -0.04 10.52 -5.81
C HIS A 5 0.98 9.42 -5.65
N ILE A 6 0.79 8.56 -4.68
CA ILE A 6 1.68 7.43 -4.44
C ILE A 6 0.88 6.14 -4.28
N ILE A 7 1.46 5.05 -4.72
CA ILE A 7 0.95 3.70 -4.48
C ILE A 7 2.10 2.89 -3.90
N GLY A 8 1.87 2.27 -2.77
CA GLY A 8 2.88 1.47 -2.10
C GLY A 8 2.31 0.67 -0.95
N ASN A 9 3.19 0.16 -0.12
CA ASN A 9 2.82 -0.70 1.00
C ASN A 9 3.26 -0.08 2.32
N LEU A 10 2.45 -0.27 3.35
CA LEU A 10 2.80 0.16 4.70
C LEU A 10 4.01 -0.62 5.21
N THR A 11 4.95 0.09 5.81
CA THR A 11 6.15 -0.51 6.38
C THR A 11 5.97 -1.01 7.81
N ALA A 12 4.94 -0.50 8.49
CA ALA A 12 4.62 -0.84 9.88
C ALA A 12 3.12 -0.62 10.13
N GLU A 13 2.64 -1.03 11.29
CA GLU A 13 1.28 -0.76 11.72
C GLU A 13 1.04 0.76 11.82
N PRO A 14 -0.12 1.26 11.41
CA PRO A 14 -0.44 2.67 11.57
C PRO A 14 -0.61 3.05 13.05
N GLU A 15 -0.29 4.27 13.39
CA GLU A 15 -0.44 4.82 14.73
C GLU A 15 -1.51 5.90 14.74
N LEU A 16 -2.51 5.72 15.60
CA LEU A 16 -3.53 6.75 15.82
C LEU A 16 -3.19 7.54 17.08
N ARG A 17 -3.17 8.86 16.96
CA ARG A 17 -2.91 9.78 18.06
C ARG A 17 -3.97 10.85 18.12
N THR A 18 -4.20 11.37 19.31
CA THR A 18 -5.04 12.55 19.53
C THR A 18 -4.13 13.74 19.82
N THR A 19 -4.32 14.83 19.08
CA THR A 19 -3.57 16.05 19.29
C THR A 19 -4.10 16.82 20.50
N SER A 20 -3.34 17.80 20.97
CA SER A 20 -3.75 18.67 22.08
C SER A 20 -5.03 19.46 21.79
N SER A 21 -5.35 19.68 20.52
CA SER A 21 -6.59 20.32 20.08
C SER A 21 -7.78 19.37 19.98
N GLY A 22 -7.60 18.06 20.30
CA GLY A 22 -8.66 17.07 20.23
C GLY A 22 -8.85 16.42 18.87
N GLN A 23 -8.02 16.72 17.91
CA GLN A 23 -8.09 16.10 16.58
C GLN A 23 -7.34 14.78 16.57
N GLU A 24 -7.85 13.82 15.84
CA GLU A 24 -7.19 12.53 15.67
C GLU A 24 -6.37 12.52 14.38
N VAL A 25 -5.18 11.97 14.46
CA VAL A 25 -4.29 11.81 13.32
C VAL A 25 -3.73 10.40 13.31
N CYS A 26 -3.87 9.75 12.18
CA CYS A 26 -3.26 8.46 11.92
C CYS A 26 -1.99 8.65 11.08
N SER A 27 -0.88 8.15 11.57
CA SER A 27 0.41 8.25 10.89
C SER A 27 0.89 6.87 10.47
N PHE A 28 1.35 6.76 9.25
CA PHE A 28 1.95 5.54 8.72
C PHE A 28 2.97 5.87 7.63
N THR A 29 3.86 4.96 7.36
CA THR A 29 4.89 5.13 6.33
C THR A 29 4.59 4.20 5.17
N VAL A 30 4.60 4.74 3.96
CA VAL A 30 4.38 4.02 2.72
C VAL A 30 5.70 3.88 1.97
N ALA A 31 6.06 2.64 1.65
CA ALA A 31 7.22 2.34 0.82
C ALA A 31 6.76 2.20 -0.64
N VAL A 32 7.33 3.01 -1.49
CA VAL A 32 7.07 2.99 -2.93
C VAL A 32 8.30 2.42 -3.63
N ASN A 33 8.17 1.26 -4.22
CA ASN A 33 9.28 0.60 -4.88
C ASN A 33 9.69 1.37 -6.14
N ARG A 34 10.98 1.59 -6.28
CA ARG A 34 11.55 2.17 -7.49
C ARG A 34 11.51 1.17 -8.63
N LYS A 35 11.40 1.68 -9.84
CA LYS A 35 11.40 0.82 -11.03
C LYS A 35 12.78 0.19 -11.21
N LYS A 36 12.77 -1.10 -11.54
CA LYS A 36 13.99 -1.80 -11.91
C LYS A 36 14.45 -1.34 -13.29
N THR A 37 15.74 -1.27 -13.48
CA THR A 37 16.36 -0.98 -14.78
C THR A 37 17.36 -2.07 -15.11
N GLN A 38 17.83 -2.10 -16.36
CA GLN A 38 18.82 -3.09 -16.78
C GLN A 38 20.09 -3.02 -15.93
N ASN A 39 20.49 -1.81 -15.52
CA ASN A 39 21.70 -1.61 -14.75
C ASN A 39 21.52 -1.74 -13.25
N ASN A 40 20.26 -1.73 -12.77
CA ASN A 40 19.98 -1.82 -11.35
C ASN A 40 18.72 -2.65 -11.11
N GLN A 41 18.94 -3.90 -10.75
CA GLN A 41 17.84 -4.85 -10.49
C GLN A 41 17.26 -4.73 -9.08
N ASN A 42 17.91 -3.98 -8.21
CA ASN A 42 17.46 -3.82 -6.84
C ASN A 42 17.55 -2.34 -6.41
N PRO A 43 16.74 -1.48 -6.98
CA PRO A 43 16.86 -0.03 -6.78
C PRO A 43 16.37 0.48 -5.43
N GLY A 44 15.75 -0.38 -4.63
CA GLY A 44 15.19 0.01 -3.33
C GLY A 44 13.83 0.67 -3.43
N ALA A 45 13.48 1.41 -2.40
CA ALA A 45 12.19 2.08 -2.28
C ALA A 45 12.35 3.50 -1.76
N ASP A 46 11.38 4.33 -2.07
CA ASP A 46 11.22 5.65 -1.46
C ASP A 46 10.17 5.57 -0.35
N PHE A 47 10.41 6.27 0.75
CA PHE A 47 9.55 6.23 1.92
C PHE A 47 8.86 7.57 2.11
N PHE A 48 7.55 7.52 2.30
CA PHE A 48 6.72 8.69 2.52
C PHE A 48 5.98 8.53 3.83
N ARG A 49 6.13 9.51 4.72
CA ARG A 49 5.37 9.53 5.96
C ARG A 49 4.03 10.18 5.69
N VAL A 50 2.96 9.44 5.91
CA VAL A 50 1.59 9.89 5.62
C VAL A 50 0.87 10.19 6.91
N SER A 51 0.15 11.30 6.93
CA SER A 51 -0.77 11.63 8.01
C SER A 51 -2.18 11.80 7.47
N ALA A 52 -3.09 11.05 8.07
CA ALA A 52 -4.52 11.12 7.76
C ALA A 52 -5.28 11.62 8.99
N TRP A 53 -6.09 12.63 8.80
CA TRP A 53 -6.72 13.36 9.91
C TRP A 53 -8.18 12.97 10.11
N ASN A 54 -8.62 12.98 11.35
CA ASN A 54 -10.01 12.81 11.78
C ASN A 54 -10.61 11.48 11.29
N GLU A 55 -11.77 11.49 10.68
CA GLU A 55 -12.46 10.28 10.25
C GLU A 55 -11.63 9.43 9.28
N ARG A 56 -10.91 10.09 8.37
CA ARG A 56 -10.00 9.38 7.46
C ARG A 56 -8.91 8.65 8.23
N GLY A 57 -8.38 9.28 9.27
CA GLY A 57 -7.38 8.65 10.14
C GLY A 57 -7.93 7.46 10.89
N LYS A 58 -9.14 7.54 11.40
CA LYS A 58 -9.79 6.42 12.08
C LYS A 58 -9.98 5.23 11.15
N VAL A 59 -10.45 5.47 9.95
CA VAL A 59 -10.65 4.43 8.94
C VAL A 59 -9.31 3.79 8.57
N CYS A 60 -8.27 4.59 8.36
CA CYS A 60 -6.94 4.07 8.08
C CYS A 60 -6.42 3.20 9.23
N ASN A 61 -6.58 3.66 10.47
CA ASN A 61 -6.13 2.88 11.62
C ASN A 61 -6.87 1.56 11.77
N GLN A 62 -8.15 1.55 11.42
CA GLN A 62 -9.00 0.36 11.55
C GLN A 62 -8.69 -0.70 10.50
N TYR A 63 -8.43 -0.31 9.28
CA TYR A 63 -8.32 -1.23 8.15
C TYR A 63 -6.91 -1.48 7.64
N LEU A 64 -5.96 -0.60 7.95
CA LEU A 64 -4.59 -0.75 7.48
C LEU A 64 -3.73 -1.52 8.47
N HIS A 65 -2.82 -2.31 7.93
CA HIS A 65 -1.84 -3.09 8.68
C HIS A 65 -0.49 -3.04 7.98
N LYS A 66 0.53 -3.46 8.66
CA LYS A 66 1.85 -3.63 8.05
C LYS A 66 1.73 -4.48 6.78
N GLY A 67 2.24 -3.98 5.68
CA GLY A 67 2.18 -4.66 4.38
C GLY A 67 0.96 -4.35 3.54
N SER A 68 -0.06 -3.67 4.08
CA SER A 68 -1.23 -3.26 3.31
C SER A 68 -0.84 -2.36 2.15
N LYS A 69 -1.44 -2.60 1.00
CA LYS A 69 -1.23 -1.78 -0.19
C LYS A 69 -2.25 -0.66 -0.25
N VAL A 70 -1.77 0.55 -0.48
CA VAL A 70 -2.61 1.75 -0.49
C VAL A 70 -2.26 2.66 -1.65
N SER A 71 -3.24 3.42 -2.09
CA SER A 71 -3.07 4.61 -2.92
C SER A 71 -3.34 5.83 -2.06
N VAL A 72 -2.42 6.76 -2.03
CA VAL A 72 -2.56 7.99 -1.26
C VAL A 72 -2.43 9.18 -2.19
N VAL A 73 -3.38 10.08 -2.06
CA VAL A 73 -3.36 11.39 -2.74
C VAL A 73 -3.32 12.46 -1.66
N GLY A 74 -2.40 13.39 -1.76
CA GLY A 74 -2.29 14.45 -0.77
C GLY A 74 -1.26 15.50 -1.11
N GLN A 75 -1.02 16.34 -0.15
CA GLN A 75 -0.05 17.43 -0.26
C GLN A 75 1.27 16.96 0.34
N VAL A 76 2.35 17.15 -0.42
CA VAL A 76 3.68 16.77 0.05
C VAL A 76 4.41 17.98 0.62
N SER A 77 5.12 17.73 1.71
CA SER A 77 6.08 18.68 2.28
C SER A 77 7.38 17.96 2.60
N CYS A 78 8.45 18.71 2.66
CA CYS A 78 9.76 18.19 3.02
C CYS A 78 10.18 18.81 4.34
N ARG A 79 10.58 17.97 5.28
CA ARG A 79 11.06 18.43 6.59
C ARG A 79 12.51 18.01 6.75
N ALA A 80 13.36 18.99 6.94
CA ALA A 80 14.77 18.75 7.28
C ALA A 80 14.92 18.53 8.78
N TYR A 81 15.79 17.62 9.15
CA TYR A 81 16.11 17.34 10.55
C TYR A 81 17.56 16.83 10.67
N ASN A 82 18.08 16.88 11.88
CA ASN A 82 19.40 16.33 12.17
C ASN A 82 19.24 14.96 12.83
N LYS A 83 19.99 13.99 12.32
CA LYS A 83 20.05 12.67 12.95
C LYS A 83 20.88 12.74 14.25
N ASN A 84 20.77 11.67 15.05
CA ASN A 84 21.52 11.56 16.30
C ASN A 84 23.04 11.61 16.11
N ASP A 85 23.53 11.24 14.93
CA ASP A 85 24.95 11.32 14.58
C ASP A 85 25.41 12.71 14.11
N GLY A 86 24.51 13.68 14.08
CA GLY A 86 24.79 15.03 13.63
C GLY A 86 24.65 15.26 12.13
N SER A 87 24.37 14.22 11.33
CA SER A 87 24.18 14.37 9.90
C SER A 87 22.80 14.95 9.58
N ALA A 88 22.73 15.70 8.46
CA ALA A 88 21.48 16.25 7.98
C ALA A 88 20.67 15.16 7.26
N ALA A 89 19.36 15.17 7.45
CA ALA A 89 18.44 14.28 6.77
C ALA A 89 17.16 15.03 6.41
N ALA A 90 16.38 14.46 5.52
CA ALA A 90 15.09 15.00 5.12
C ALA A 90 14.03 13.91 5.14
N SER A 91 12.84 14.26 5.55
CA SER A 91 11.67 13.40 5.54
C SER A 91 10.63 13.98 4.61
N LEU A 92 10.10 13.14 3.73
CA LEU A 92 8.95 13.51 2.91
C LEU A 92 7.69 13.18 3.67
N GLU A 93 6.89 14.20 3.92
CA GLU A 93 5.64 14.07 4.65
C GLU A 93 4.48 14.36 3.71
N VAL A 94 3.45 13.53 3.76
CA VAL A 94 2.26 13.66 2.93
C VAL A 94 1.05 13.81 3.83
N ARG A 95 0.37 14.92 3.70
CA ARG A 95 -0.94 15.09 4.33
C ARG A 95 -1.99 14.52 3.39
N ALA A 96 -2.60 13.41 3.79
CA ALA A 96 -3.52 12.70 2.92
C ALA A 96 -4.82 13.46 2.73
N ASP A 97 -5.17 13.71 1.50
CA ASP A 97 -6.48 14.21 1.10
C ASP A 97 -7.42 13.05 0.79
N ASP A 98 -6.87 11.94 0.29
CA ASP A 98 -7.62 10.73 0.03
C ASP A 98 -6.72 9.50 0.18
N VAL A 99 -7.31 8.39 0.62
CA VAL A 99 -6.61 7.11 0.79
C VAL A 99 -7.52 6.00 0.29
N GLU A 100 -7.04 5.24 -0.68
CA GLU A 100 -7.72 4.05 -1.18
C GLU A 100 -7.00 2.78 -0.72
N PHE A 101 -7.74 1.83 -0.25
CA PHE A 101 -7.22 0.54 0.19
C PHE A 101 -7.20 -0.42 -1.00
N LEU A 102 -6.00 -0.84 -1.40
CA LEU A 102 -5.80 -1.68 -2.56
C LEU A 102 -5.58 -3.16 -2.21
N SER A 103 -5.37 -3.45 -0.93
CA SER A 103 -5.29 -4.83 -0.46
C SER A 103 -6.68 -5.39 -0.28
N SER A 104 -6.93 -6.58 -0.80
CA SER A 104 -8.19 -7.26 -0.57
C SER A 104 -8.26 -7.77 0.87
N LYS A 105 -9.50 -7.94 1.35
CA LYS A 105 -9.76 -8.40 2.71
C LYS A 105 -9.22 -9.78 3.01
N GLY A 106 -8.86 -10.56 1.99
CA GLY A 106 -8.33 -11.91 2.12
C GLY A 106 -6.82 -12.02 2.22
N ASP A 107 -6.10 -10.94 2.00
CA ASP A 107 -4.65 -11.00 1.94
C ASP A 107 -3.97 -11.11 3.30
N GLN A 108 -4.73 -11.08 4.36
CA GLN A 108 -4.17 -11.20 5.70
C GLN A 108 -4.13 -12.60 6.26
N SER A 109 -4.85 -13.48 5.68
CA SER A 109 -4.77 -14.83 6.12
C SER A 109 -3.96 -15.59 5.12
N SER A 110 -2.73 -15.76 5.46
CA SER A 110 -2.29 -17.10 5.45
C SER A 110 -2.83 -17.94 4.34
N GLN A 111 -1.98 -18.50 3.70
CA GLN A 111 -2.12 -19.80 3.07
C GLN A 111 -3.55 -20.18 2.73
N PRO A 112 -3.83 -20.24 1.46
CA PRO A 112 -4.97 -21.03 1.05
C PRO A 112 -4.72 -22.44 1.54
N SER A 113 -5.51 -22.87 2.46
CA SER A 113 -5.66 -24.29 2.64
C SER A 113 -6.10 -24.80 1.29
N ARG A 114 -5.24 -25.48 0.62
CA ARG A 114 -5.62 -26.25 -0.53
C ARG A 114 -6.59 -27.30 -0.02
N GLN A 115 -7.85 -26.97 -0.05
CA GLN A 115 -8.81 -28.03 -0.14
C GLN A 115 -8.65 -28.54 -1.55
N THR A 116 -7.99 -29.64 -1.65
CA THR A 116 -8.09 -30.46 -2.83
C THR A 116 -9.53 -30.90 -2.92
N GLU A 117 -10.34 -30.16 -3.61
CA GLU A 117 -11.55 -30.76 -4.10
C GLU A 117 -11.13 -31.90 -5.01
N PRO A 118 -11.73 -33.08 -4.80
CA PRO A 118 -11.49 -34.16 -5.76
C PRO A 118 -11.92 -33.68 -7.14
N PRO A 119 -11.17 -34.01 -8.15
CA PRO A 119 -11.53 -33.60 -9.49
C PRO A 119 -12.91 -34.15 -9.81
N LYS A 120 -13.84 -33.26 -9.99
CA LYS A 120 -15.08 -33.66 -10.63
C LYS A 120 -14.71 -34.14 -12.02
N GLN A 121 -15.06 -35.33 -12.30
CA GLN A 121 -14.99 -35.82 -13.67
C GLN A 121 -15.78 -34.86 -14.52
N VAL A 122 -15.08 -34.16 -15.31
CA VAL A 122 -15.68 -33.31 -16.31
C VAL A 122 -16.00 -34.22 -17.45
N ASP A 123 -17.27 -34.30 -17.78
CA ASP A 123 -17.68 -34.97 -18.97
C ASP A 123 -16.96 -34.36 -20.16
N GLU A 124 -16.43 -35.22 -20.93
CA GLU A 124 -15.59 -34.90 -22.05
C GLU A 124 -16.27 -34.11 -23.17
N GLN A 125 -17.46 -33.68 -22.95
CA GLN A 125 -18.16 -33.09 -24.08
C GLN A 125 -18.20 -31.62 -24.14
N SER A 126 -17.53 -31.00 -23.29
CA SER A 126 -17.55 -29.59 -23.49
C SER A 126 -16.23 -29.13 -23.88
N GLY A 127 -15.95 -29.45 -24.94
CA GLY A 127 -14.77 -29.03 -25.37
C GLY A 127 -14.68 -27.66 -25.81
N TYR A 128 -14.68 -26.90 -25.25
CA TYR A 128 -14.42 -25.72 -25.73
C TYR A 128 -13.79 -24.86 -25.03
N GLU A 129 -13.43 -24.89 -25.00
CA GLU A 129 -12.81 -24.32 -24.86
C GLU A 129 -12.52 -23.46 -24.73
N GLN A 130 -12.28 -23.13 -24.53
CA GLN A 130 -11.87 -22.43 -24.36
C GLN A 130 -11.22 -21.56 -24.49
N VAL A 131 -11.12 -21.03 -24.53
CA VAL A 131 -10.63 -20.27 -24.76
C VAL A 131 -10.23 -19.29 -24.28
N ALA A 132 -9.89 -18.96 -23.95
CA ALA A 132 -9.49 -18.20 -23.58
C ALA A 132 -8.93 -17.50 -23.14
N LEU A 133 -8.73 -17.21 -22.92
CA LEU A 133 -8.23 -16.55 -22.44
C LEU A 133 -7.38 -15.72 -22.36
N GLU A 134 -7.14 -15.47 -22.67
CA GLU A 134 -6.36 -14.84 -22.63
C GLU A 134 -6.12 -13.88 -22.32
N GLU A 135 -6.25 -13.57 -22.30
CA GLU A 135 -6.09 -12.79 -22.07
C GLU A 135 -5.71 -12.24 -21.34
N ASP A 136 -5.81 -12.33 -21.12
CA ASP A 136 -5.54 -12.00 -20.30
C ASP A 136 -4.63 -11.47 -19.90
N GLU A 137 -4.06 -11.48 -20.31
CA GLU A 137 -3.13 -10.90 -20.06
C GLU A 137 -3.07 -9.69 -20.10
N LEU A 138 -3.61 -9.24 -19.68
CA LEU A 138 -3.62 -8.04 -19.52
C LEU A 138 -2.65 -7.60 -18.74
N PRO A 139 -1.94 -6.93 -19.22
CA PRO A 139 -0.80 -6.60 -18.68
C PRO A 139 -0.90 -5.45 -17.85
N PHE A 140 -1.24 -5.48 -16.80
CA PHE A 140 -1.27 -4.35 -15.99
C PHE A 140 -0.53 -4.50 -14.71
#